data_6fe78dad8a3c09df376badb9108cd066
#
_entry.id   6fe78dad8a3c09df376badb9108cd066
#
_cell.length_a   1.000
_cell.length_b   1.000
_cell.length_c   1.000
_cell.angle_alpha   90.00
_cell.angle_beta   90.00
_cell.angle_gamma   90.00
#
_symmetry.space_group_name_H-M   'P 1'
#
loop_
_entity.id
_entity.type
_entity.pdbx_description
1 polymer ?
#
loop_
_entity_poly.entity_id
_entity_poly.type
_entity_poly.pdbx_seq_one_letter_code
_entity_poly.pdbx_strand_id
1 'polypeptide(L)'
;MEPDLPYPSYHDYMRNCSSQIASISYRQLTDVELRQFQSFCLNQSTDKTFSNVHIITRINGQEIRFDPHSVTGCLFIDDVYLCTSSGFVNYGSDIVLPSMIRNSTLRNCYVFPNCHISQNALIENTIIQTNSIVMGCGRITCCKHSLFGNGVICNMGNETGGLQIPITADLLYNDLEDATSMKPPPLDPSYLDDIRGDYCVIGPNAAVEMCSLIDSTVIGPFAHVVSSHIVNSSVLSSHCNPTKVTSGDIIDSILQWGTVFESGSNCAQSLLCEHTTTSCNAKIVNSIIAPNTGVSSGECNSSLVGPFIGFHHNSVLISALWFYGKGNIGYGANIGSNHTGRLPDQECLPGEGMFFGLGCNIKYPCNMLKAPYSLIASGITLLPQKVEMPFSLINKPSVNDSSVSPAYK
;
A
#
# COMPACT_ATOMS: atom_id res chain seq x y z
N MET A 1 0.74 30.05 4.27
CA MET A 1 1.78 29.02 4.38
C MET A 1 1.02 27.71 4.51
N GLU A 2 1.04 26.90 3.47
CA GLU A 2 0.58 25.51 3.60
C GLU A 2 1.46 24.87 4.68
N PRO A 3 0.90 24.11 5.61
CA PRO A 3 1.71 23.38 6.57
C PRO A 3 2.63 22.45 5.79
N ASP A 4 3.94 22.48 6.07
CA ASP A 4 4.88 21.50 5.55
C ASP A 4 4.32 20.12 5.86
N LEU A 5 3.88 19.40 4.82
CA LEU A 5 3.40 18.02 4.98
C LEU A 5 4.55 17.20 5.56
N PRO A 6 4.33 16.39 6.61
CA PRO A 6 5.38 15.60 7.23
C PRO A 6 5.92 14.50 6.30
N TYR A 7 5.31 14.33 5.13
CA TYR A 7 5.64 13.32 4.14
C TYR A 7 5.84 13.95 2.76
N PRO A 8 6.77 13.42 1.93
CA PRO A 8 6.97 13.89 0.57
C PRO A 8 5.73 13.61 -0.29
N SER A 9 5.33 14.57 -1.11
CA SER A 9 4.21 14.38 -2.04
C SER A 9 4.51 13.23 -3.02
N TYR A 10 3.53 12.35 -3.20
CA TYR A 10 3.60 11.27 -4.20
C TYR A 10 3.61 11.84 -5.62
N HIS A 11 2.82 12.86 -5.88
CA HIS A 11 2.78 13.57 -7.16
C HIS A 11 4.17 14.09 -7.56
N ASP A 12 4.86 14.79 -6.65
CA ASP A 12 6.22 15.28 -6.89
C ASP A 12 7.21 14.14 -7.06
N TYR A 13 7.07 13.06 -6.31
CA TYR A 13 7.90 11.89 -6.46
C TYR A 13 7.79 11.28 -7.87
N MET A 14 6.57 11.10 -8.40
CA MET A 14 6.35 10.54 -9.74
C MET A 14 6.87 11.47 -10.85
N ARG A 15 6.68 12.78 -10.72
CA ARG A 15 7.26 13.77 -11.64
C ARG A 15 8.79 13.74 -11.63
N ASN A 16 9.40 13.58 -10.46
CA ASN A 16 10.84 13.46 -10.33
C ASN A 16 11.38 12.18 -10.99
N CYS A 17 10.68 11.05 -10.87
CA CYS A 17 11.03 9.81 -11.56
C CYS A 17 11.05 10.00 -13.09
N SER A 18 10.03 10.63 -13.65
CA SER A 18 9.94 10.93 -15.08
C SER A 18 11.04 11.89 -15.54
N SER A 19 11.31 12.93 -14.76
CA SER A 19 12.38 13.92 -15.03
C SER A 19 13.76 13.27 -14.97
N GLN A 20 13.98 12.35 -14.06
CA GLN A 20 15.24 11.62 -13.94
C GLN A 20 15.53 10.78 -15.18
N ILE A 21 14.54 10.06 -15.71
CA ILE A 21 14.69 9.31 -16.97
C ILE A 21 15.04 10.25 -18.13
N ALA A 22 14.36 11.38 -18.24
CA ALA A 22 14.61 12.36 -19.29
C ALA A 22 16.02 12.99 -19.21
N SER A 23 16.66 12.96 -18.04
CA SER A 23 17.98 13.54 -17.79
C SER A 23 19.17 12.61 -18.07
N ILE A 24 18.92 11.31 -18.34
CA ILE A 24 20.00 10.35 -18.54
C ILE A 24 20.72 10.59 -19.88
N SER A 25 22.06 10.41 -19.87
CA SER A 25 22.84 10.22 -21.08
C SER A 25 23.33 8.79 -21.12
N TYR A 26 23.30 8.16 -22.27
CA TYR A 26 23.73 6.77 -22.47
C TYR A 26 24.56 6.57 -23.73
N ARG A 27 25.22 5.44 -23.82
CA ARG A 27 25.99 4.98 -24.98
C ARG A 27 25.78 3.48 -25.21
N GLN A 28 26.19 3.01 -26.36
CA GLN A 28 26.29 1.58 -26.62
C GLN A 28 27.45 0.95 -25.85
N LEU A 29 27.47 -0.39 -25.79
CA LEU A 29 28.60 -1.16 -25.27
C LEU A 29 29.87 -0.89 -26.09
N THR A 30 31.00 -0.75 -25.43
CA THR A 30 32.32 -0.79 -26.08
C THR A 30 32.65 -2.22 -26.48
N ASP A 31 33.65 -2.39 -27.40
CA ASP A 31 34.07 -3.73 -27.84
C ASP A 31 34.52 -4.66 -26.72
N VAL A 32 35.08 -4.10 -25.65
CA VAL A 32 35.51 -4.86 -24.48
C VAL A 32 34.31 -5.34 -23.68
N GLU A 33 33.35 -4.46 -23.41
CA GLU A 33 32.10 -4.75 -22.72
C GLU A 33 31.24 -5.73 -23.53
N LEU A 34 31.20 -5.57 -24.85
CA LEU A 34 30.46 -6.46 -25.73
C LEU A 34 30.99 -7.90 -25.65
N ARG A 35 32.31 -8.10 -25.65
CA ARG A 35 32.89 -9.45 -25.48
C ARG A 35 32.54 -10.06 -24.14
N GLN A 36 32.48 -9.26 -23.07
CA GLN A 36 32.04 -9.70 -21.76
C GLN A 36 30.57 -10.14 -21.78
N PHE A 37 29.68 -9.33 -22.34
CA PHE A 37 28.26 -9.67 -22.49
C PHE A 37 28.03 -10.91 -23.34
N GLN A 38 28.72 -11.05 -24.46
CA GLN A 38 28.67 -12.24 -25.32
C GLN A 38 29.11 -13.53 -24.61
N SER A 39 29.98 -13.42 -23.61
CA SER A 39 30.47 -14.56 -22.85
C SER A 39 29.54 -14.99 -21.73
N PHE A 40 28.79 -14.06 -21.12
CA PHE A 40 28.05 -14.31 -19.87
C PHE A 40 26.58 -13.95 -19.90
N CYS A 41 26.09 -13.31 -20.96
CA CYS A 41 24.69 -12.86 -21.07
C CYS A 41 24.04 -13.39 -22.35
N LEU A 42 22.71 -13.34 -22.39
CA LEU A 42 21.88 -13.68 -23.54
C LEU A 42 21.13 -12.43 -24.04
N ASN A 43 20.81 -12.41 -25.32
CA ASN A 43 19.97 -11.40 -25.94
C ASN A 43 18.74 -12.03 -26.58
N GLN A 44 17.67 -11.27 -26.75
CA GLN A 44 16.39 -11.70 -27.32
C GLN A 44 16.51 -12.27 -28.76
N SER A 45 17.50 -11.83 -29.49
CA SER A 45 17.80 -12.33 -30.85
C SER A 45 19.10 -13.13 -30.85
N THR A 46 19.29 -13.94 -31.86
CA THR A 46 20.58 -14.58 -32.15
C THR A 46 21.67 -13.54 -32.50
N ASP A 47 21.28 -12.28 -32.61
CA ASP A 47 22.19 -11.18 -32.80
C ASP A 47 23.01 -10.92 -31.54
N LYS A 48 24.30 -11.17 -31.65
CA LYS A 48 25.26 -11.00 -30.56
C LYS A 48 25.73 -9.56 -30.37
N THR A 49 25.07 -8.58 -31.01
CA THR A 49 25.50 -7.17 -30.96
C THR A 49 25.06 -6.46 -29.67
N PHE A 50 24.02 -6.95 -28.99
CA PHE A 50 23.42 -6.30 -27.80
C PHE A 50 23.10 -4.81 -28.07
N SER A 51 22.62 -4.49 -29.26
CA SER A 51 22.32 -3.11 -29.69
C SER A 51 21.18 -2.48 -28.89
N ASN A 52 20.35 -3.32 -28.21
CA ASN A 52 19.27 -2.94 -27.32
C ASN A 52 19.73 -2.69 -25.86
N VAL A 53 21.02 -2.86 -25.57
CA VAL A 53 21.57 -2.60 -24.22
C VAL A 53 22.31 -1.26 -24.25
N HIS A 54 21.83 -0.34 -23.43
CA HIS A 54 22.33 1.02 -23.32
C HIS A 54 22.99 1.26 -21.97
N ILE A 55 24.22 1.73 -21.97
CA ILE A 55 24.98 2.03 -20.76
C ILE A 55 24.75 3.48 -20.36
N ILE A 56 24.14 3.71 -19.22
CA ILE A 56 23.93 5.05 -18.65
C ILE A 56 25.30 5.61 -18.23
N THR A 57 25.66 6.78 -18.76
CA THR A 57 26.94 7.44 -18.49
C THR A 57 26.82 8.67 -17.63
N ARG A 58 25.62 9.31 -17.61
CA ARG A 58 25.34 10.49 -16.79
C ARG A 58 23.91 10.48 -16.30
N ILE A 59 23.74 10.93 -15.06
CA ILE A 59 22.43 11.22 -14.44
C ILE A 59 22.53 12.61 -13.83
N ASN A 60 21.61 13.51 -14.17
CA ASN A 60 21.63 14.91 -13.72
C ASN A 60 23.01 15.59 -13.92
N GLY A 61 23.69 15.29 -15.04
CA GLY A 61 25.00 15.84 -15.36
C GLY A 61 26.20 15.18 -14.66
N GLN A 62 25.98 14.32 -13.66
CA GLN A 62 27.05 13.59 -12.99
C GLN A 62 27.48 12.35 -13.78
N GLU A 63 28.78 12.18 -13.97
CA GLU A 63 29.35 11.01 -14.64
C GLU A 63 29.30 9.77 -13.77
N ILE A 64 28.97 8.63 -14.41
CA ILE A 64 28.87 7.34 -13.76
C ILE A 64 29.75 6.34 -14.49
N ARG A 65 30.45 5.51 -13.73
CA ARG A 65 31.27 4.43 -14.28
C ARG A 65 30.46 3.14 -14.33
N PHE A 66 30.57 2.44 -15.45
CA PHE A 66 29.98 1.12 -15.64
C PHE A 66 31.03 0.03 -15.43
N ASP A 67 30.66 -1.02 -14.68
CA ASP A 67 31.48 -2.22 -14.53
C ASP A 67 30.79 -3.42 -15.22
N PRO A 68 31.28 -3.87 -16.39
CA PRO A 68 30.67 -4.98 -17.11
C PRO A 68 30.77 -6.32 -16.38
N HIS A 69 31.69 -6.48 -15.43
CA HIS A 69 31.83 -7.72 -14.63
C HIS A 69 30.73 -7.90 -13.61
N SER A 70 30.01 -6.83 -13.28
CA SER A 70 28.85 -6.88 -12.39
C SER A 70 27.59 -7.45 -13.04
N VAL A 71 27.61 -7.69 -14.37
CA VAL A 71 26.47 -8.18 -15.14
C VAL A 71 26.74 -9.60 -15.66
N THR A 72 26.03 -10.60 -15.14
CA THR A 72 26.27 -12.01 -15.52
C THR A 72 24.99 -12.84 -15.55
N GLY A 73 24.88 -13.77 -16.51
CA GLY A 73 23.77 -14.73 -16.60
C GLY A 73 22.40 -14.09 -16.92
N CYS A 74 22.40 -12.89 -17.47
CA CYS A 74 21.17 -12.15 -17.73
C CYS A 74 20.67 -12.34 -19.17
N LEU A 75 19.34 -12.25 -19.34
CA LEU A 75 18.68 -12.15 -20.65
C LEU A 75 18.12 -10.73 -20.80
N PHE A 76 18.46 -10.08 -21.92
CA PHE A 76 17.98 -8.73 -22.24
C PHE A 76 16.99 -8.78 -23.40
N ILE A 77 15.84 -8.13 -23.23
CA ILE A 77 14.73 -8.06 -24.19
C ILE A 77 14.32 -6.61 -24.36
N ASP A 78 14.06 -6.16 -25.58
CA ASP A 78 13.78 -4.76 -25.91
C ASP A 78 14.85 -3.80 -25.32
N ASP A 79 14.60 -2.51 -25.21
CA ASP A 79 15.59 -1.56 -24.73
C ASP A 79 15.83 -1.65 -23.22
N VAL A 80 17.07 -1.84 -22.81
CA VAL A 80 17.46 -1.92 -21.40
C VAL A 80 18.58 -0.94 -21.12
N TYR A 81 18.37 -0.03 -20.18
CA TYR A 81 19.30 1.01 -19.76
C TYR A 81 19.95 0.61 -18.43
N LEU A 82 21.25 0.39 -18.44
CA LEU A 82 22.00 -0.14 -17.31
C LEU A 82 22.99 0.87 -16.74
N CYS A 83 23.01 0.95 -15.44
CA CYS A 83 24.07 1.59 -14.70
C CYS A 83 24.49 0.70 -13.52
N THR A 84 25.58 -0.02 -13.65
CA THR A 84 26.16 -0.77 -12.54
C THR A 84 27.56 -0.26 -12.25
N SER A 85 27.85 0.02 -10.99
CA SER A 85 29.17 0.39 -10.52
C SER A 85 29.73 -0.73 -9.62
N SER A 86 31.03 -0.79 -9.46
CA SER A 86 31.71 -1.67 -8.47
C SER A 86 31.46 -1.14 -7.06
N GLY A 87 30.21 -1.16 -6.61
CA GLY A 87 29.77 -0.65 -5.32
C GLY A 87 29.09 -1.74 -4.48
N PHE A 88 28.53 -1.30 -3.37
CA PHE A 88 27.82 -2.14 -2.45
C PHE A 88 26.49 -1.50 -2.08
N VAL A 89 25.52 -2.34 -1.72
CA VAL A 89 24.18 -1.94 -1.23
C VAL A 89 24.02 -2.46 0.18
N ASN A 90 23.57 -1.61 1.08
CA ASN A 90 23.25 -2.03 2.44
C ASN A 90 21.94 -2.81 2.45
N TYR A 91 21.96 -3.98 3.08
CA TYR A 91 20.79 -4.83 3.30
C TYR A 91 20.59 -5.02 4.80
N GLY A 92 19.61 -4.30 5.34
CA GLY A 92 19.43 -4.23 6.79
C GLY A 92 20.58 -3.50 7.49
N SER A 93 20.86 -3.86 8.77
CA SER A 93 21.87 -3.19 9.58
C SER A 93 23.29 -3.73 9.37
N ASP A 94 23.45 -5.01 9.00
CA ASP A 94 24.73 -5.74 9.14
C ASP A 94 25.18 -6.44 7.86
N ILE A 95 24.36 -6.45 6.81
CA ILE A 95 24.68 -7.13 5.56
C ILE A 95 24.94 -6.11 4.45
N VAL A 96 26.00 -6.33 3.71
CA VAL A 96 26.36 -5.53 2.55
C VAL A 96 26.42 -6.44 1.33
N LEU A 97 25.61 -6.15 0.33
CA LEU A 97 25.54 -6.89 -0.93
C LEU A 97 26.33 -6.17 -2.03
N PRO A 98 27.02 -6.87 -2.94
CA PRO A 98 27.67 -6.23 -4.08
C PRO A 98 26.60 -5.63 -5.02
N SER A 99 26.90 -4.47 -5.60
CA SER A 99 26.11 -3.94 -6.72
C SER A 99 26.30 -4.85 -7.94
N MET A 100 25.23 -5.50 -8.41
CA MET A 100 25.29 -6.44 -9.52
C MET A 100 23.91 -6.69 -10.17
N ILE A 101 23.94 -7.19 -11.39
CA ILE A 101 22.77 -7.75 -12.08
C ILE A 101 23.12 -9.19 -12.47
N ARG A 102 22.42 -10.16 -11.89
CA ARG A 102 22.78 -11.58 -12.07
C ARG A 102 21.55 -12.47 -12.24
N ASN A 103 21.64 -13.42 -13.20
CA ASN A 103 20.64 -14.47 -13.43
C ASN A 103 19.21 -13.92 -13.46
N SER A 104 19.00 -12.85 -14.21
CA SER A 104 17.70 -12.17 -14.30
C SER A 104 17.34 -11.86 -15.74
N THR A 105 16.04 -11.91 -16.07
CA THR A 105 15.51 -11.44 -17.35
C THR A 105 15.04 -10.01 -17.21
N LEU A 106 15.57 -9.09 -18.01
CA LEU A 106 15.17 -7.68 -18.05
C LEU A 106 14.60 -7.32 -19.41
N ARG A 107 13.45 -6.67 -19.42
CA ARG A 107 12.76 -6.20 -20.62
C ARG A 107 12.30 -4.76 -20.44
N ASN A 108 12.73 -3.86 -21.32
CA ASN A 108 12.33 -2.44 -21.28
C ASN A 108 12.49 -1.83 -19.88
N CYS A 109 13.71 -1.83 -19.34
CA CYS A 109 14.00 -1.44 -17.97
C CYS A 109 15.05 -0.35 -17.88
N TYR A 110 14.97 0.44 -16.80
CA TYR A 110 16.00 1.38 -16.36
C TYR A 110 16.57 0.93 -15.02
N VAL A 111 17.86 0.66 -14.96
CA VAL A 111 18.57 0.28 -13.75
C VAL A 111 19.55 1.35 -13.37
N PHE A 112 19.32 2.01 -12.24
CA PHE A 112 20.14 3.07 -11.69
C PHE A 112 21.32 2.54 -10.86
N PRO A 113 22.27 3.40 -10.44
CA PRO A 113 23.52 2.95 -9.78
C PRO A 113 23.31 2.18 -8.48
N ASN A 114 24.29 1.34 -8.16
CA ASN A 114 24.39 0.60 -6.89
C ASN A 114 23.19 -0.29 -6.58
N CYS A 115 22.59 -0.92 -7.59
CA CYS A 115 21.51 -1.89 -7.35
C CYS A 115 22.04 -3.31 -7.22
N HIS A 116 21.38 -4.12 -6.38
CA HIS A 116 21.58 -5.56 -6.35
C HIS A 116 20.35 -6.25 -6.95
N ILE A 117 20.50 -6.82 -8.13
CA ILE A 117 19.41 -7.49 -8.86
C ILE A 117 19.83 -8.92 -9.13
N SER A 118 19.11 -9.90 -8.56
CA SER A 118 19.52 -11.30 -8.72
C SER A 118 18.34 -12.27 -8.72
N GLN A 119 18.45 -13.29 -9.58
CA GLN A 119 17.54 -14.44 -9.63
C GLN A 119 16.07 -14.07 -9.86
N ASN A 120 15.81 -13.10 -10.73
CA ASN A 120 14.44 -12.70 -11.07
C ASN A 120 14.03 -13.34 -12.40
N ALA A 121 12.85 -13.96 -12.43
CA ALA A 121 12.38 -14.62 -13.64
C ALA A 121 12.09 -13.62 -14.76
N LEU A 122 11.40 -12.52 -14.46
CA LEU A 122 11.15 -11.43 -15.40
C LEU A 122 10.98 -10.09 -14.67
N ILE A 123 11.72 -9.08 -15.10
CA ILE A 123 11.49 -7.68 -14.76
C ILE A 123 11.21 -6.94 -16.06
N GLU A 124 10.02 -6.36 -16.18
CA GLU A 124 9.52 -5.75 -17.41
C GLU A 124 8.92 -4.37 -17.12
N ASN A 125 9.17 -3.40 -18.00
CA ASN A 125 8.64 -2.03 -17.87
C ASN A 125 8.85 -1.49 -16.45
N THR A 126 10.09 -1.48 -15.98
CA THR A 126 10.40 -1.16 -14.57
C THR A 126 11.58 -0.20 -14.47
N ILE A 127 11.44 0.78 -13.60
CA ILE A 127 12.50 1.70 -13.17
C ILE A 127 12.99 1.22 -11.81
N ILE A 128 14.25 0.81 -11.71
CA ILE A 128 14.90 0.40 -10.46
C ILE A 128 15.86 1.50 -10.06
N GLN A 129 15.52 2.24 -9.01
CA GLN A 129 16.29 3.40 -8.57
C GLN A 129 17.49 3.02 -7.71
N THR A 130 18.34 3.99 -7.44
CA THR A 130 19.65 3.84 -6.81
C THR A 130 19.60 3.09 -5.47
N ASN A 131 20.58 2.25 -5.21
CA ASN A 131 20.75 1.47 -3.98
C ASN A 131 19.59 0.49 -3.68
N SER A 132 18.84 0.07 -4.69
CA SER A 132 17.73 -0.85 -4.51
C SER A 132 18.16 -2.31 -4.59
N ILE A 133 17.39 -3.16 -3.94
CA ILE A 133 17.59 -4.62 -3.93
C ILE A 133 16.36 -5.28 -4.54
N VAL A 134 16.57 -6.14 -5.53
CA VAL A 134 15.51 -6.93 -6.18
C VAL A 134 15.98 -8.38 -6.33
N MET A 135 15.47 -9.26 -5.49
CA MET A 135 15.97 -10.64 -5.42
C MET A 135 14.84 -11.69 -5.48
N GLY A 136 15.04 -12.71 -6.30
CA GLY A 136 14.21 -13.91 -6.28
C GLY A 136 12.75 -13.72 -6.67
N CYS A 137 12.43 -12.62 -7.37
CA CYS A 137 11.05 -12.33 -7.75
C CYS A 137 10.63 -13.14 -8.98
N GLY A 138 9.36 -13.55 -8.99
CA GLY A 138 8.76 -14.22 -10.13
C GLY A 138 8.58 -13.25 -11.28
N ARG A 139 7.69 -12.29 -11.14
CA ARG A 139 7.42 -11.30 -12.20
C ARG A 139 7.23 -9.90 -11.61
N ILE A 140 7.92 -8.93 -12.20
CA ILE A 140 7.68 -7.50 -11.99
C ILE A 140 7.33 -6.92 -13.36
N THR A 141 6.15 -6.31 -13.51
CA THR A 141 5.67 -5.81 -14.81
C THR A 141 4.81 -4.57 -14.62
N CYS A 142 4.65 -3.79 -15.67
CA CYS A 142 3.75 -2.64 -15.67
C CYS A 142 2.92 -2.60 -16.93
N CYS A 143 1.62 -2.37 -16.77
CA CYS A 143 0.72 -2.03 -17.86
C CYS A 143 0.92 -0.57 -18.28
N LYS A 144 0.67 -0.26 -19.53
CA LYS A 144 0.70 1.12 -20.00
C LYS A 144 -0.42 1.94 -19.35
N HIS A 145 -0.09 3.22 -19.07
CA HIS A 145 -1.03 4.19 -18.49
C HIS A 145 -1.58 3.79 -17.13
N SER A 146 -0.78 3.09 -16.34
CA SER A 146 -1.13 2.71 -14.97
C SER A 146 -1.31 3.92 -14.06
N LEU A 147 -2.25 3.81 -13.12
CA LEU A 147 -2.52 4.80 -12.07
C LEU A 147 -2.06 4.32 -10.69
N PHE A 148 -1.54 3.11 -10.61
CA PHE A 148 -0.93 2.56 -9.39
C PHE A 148 -1.84 2.59 -8.16
N GLY A 149 -3.15 2.28 -8.36
CA GLY A 149 -4.16 2.31 -7.32
C GLY A 149 -4.82 3.67 -7.09
N ASN A 150 -4.29 4.75 -7.67
CA ASN A 150 -4.90 6.07 -7.53
C ASN A 150 -6.17 6.18 -8.40
N GLY A 151 -7.20 6.86 -7.85
CA GLY A 151 -8.49 7.00 -8.50
C GLY A 151 -9.42 5.80 -8.33
N VAL A 152 -8.99 4.73 -7.69
CA VAL A 152 -9.87 3.62 -7.32
C VAL A 152 -10.94 4.12 -6.36
N ILE A 153 -12.19 3.73 -6.60
CA ILE A 153 -13.32 4.15 -5.78
C ILE A 153 -13.50 3.21 -4.60
N CYS A 154 -13.32 3.72 -3.41
CA CYS A 154 -13.73 3.07 -2.17
C CYS A 154 -15.23 3.33 -1.91
N ASN A 155 -16.02 2.28 -1.78
CA ASN A 155 -17.45 2.36 -1.45
C ASN A 155 -17.64 2.00 0.02
N MET A 156 -18.03 2.96 0.84
CA MET A 156 -18.12 2.79 2.29
C MET A 156 -19.51 3.13 2.84
N GLY A 157 -19.81 2.67 4.06
CA GLY A 157 -21.08 2.90 4.74
C GLY A 157 -22.24 2.05 4.26
N ASN A 158 -22.09 1.36 3.14
CA ASN A 158 -23.06 0.42 2.61
C ASN A 158 -22.37 -0.54 1.64
N GLU A 159 -22.57 -1.85 1.74
CA GLU A 159 -21.96 -2.85 0.84
C GLU A 159 -22.40 -2.70 -0.63
N THR A 160 -23.58 -2.11 -0.88
CA THR A 160 -24.12 -1.92 -2.25
C THR A 160 -23.87 -0.53 -2.81
N GLY A 161 -23.17 0.33 -2.11
CA GLY A 161 -22.84 1.71 -2.48
C GLY A 161 -23.40 2.71 -1.49
N GLY A 162 -22.55 3.46 -0.86
CA GLY A 162 -22.84 4.54 0.08
C GLY A 162 -21.96 5.73 -0.24
N LEU A 163 -21.06 6.07 0.66
CA LEU A 163 -20.05 7.08 0.44
C LEU A 163 -18.99 6.56 -0.53
N GLN A 164 -18.83 7.21 -1.68
CA GLN A 164 -17.84 6.86 -2.71
C GLN A 164 -16.66 7.83 -2.64
N ILE A 165 -15.48 7.33 -2.28
CA ILE A 165 -14.27 8.14 -2.19
C ILE A 165 -13.23 7.61 -3.18
N PRO A 166 -12.80 8.41 -4.16
CA PRO A 166 -11.64 8.09 -4.96
C PRO A 166 -10.38 8.20 -4.09
N ILE A 167 -9.71 7.09 -3.85
CA ILE A 167 -8.47 7.09 -3.07
C ILE A 167 -7.30 7.58 -3.92
N THR A 168 -6.41 8.37 -3.31
CA THR A 168 -5.15 8.79 -3.91
C THR A 168 -4.02 8.67 -2.89
N ALA A 169 -2.79 8.62 -3.38
CA ALA A 169 -1.62 8.50 -2.53
C ALA A 169 -1.41 9.73 -1.63
N ASP A 170 -1.77 10.91 -2.12
CA ASP A 170 -1.67 12.18 -1.38
C ASP A 170 -2.94 12.54 -0.60
N LEU A 171 -3.98 11.65 -0.57
CA LEU A 171 -5.18 11.85 0.23
C LEU A 171 -4.85 11.72 1.72
N LEU A 172 -5.01 12.78 2.48
CA LEU A 172 -4.84 12.75 3.92
C LEU A 172 -6.16 12.46 4.64
N TYR A 173 -6.08 11.81 5.79
CA TYR A 173 -7.28 11.51 6.57
C TYR A 173 -8.06 12.79 6.96
N ASN A 174 -7.35 13.88 7.24
CA ASN A 174 -7.97 15.17 7.58
C ASN A 174 -8.82 15.76 6.44
N ASP A 175 -8.54 15.40 5.19
CA ASP A 175 -9.36 15.82 4.04
C ASP A 175 -10.74 15.13 4.04
N LEU A 176 -10.89 14.07 4.86
CA LEU A 176 -12.13 13.33 5.03
C LEU A 176 -12.98 13.82 6.22
N GLU A 177 -12.50 14.77 7.02
CA GLU A 177 -13.24 15.27 8.20
C GLU A 177 -14.58 15.91 7.82
N ASP A 178 -14.69 16.49 6.63
CA ASP A 178 -15.97 16.95 6.07
C ASP A 178 -16.86 15.81 5.53
N ALA A 179 -16.39 14.59 5.57
CA ALA A 179 -17.17 13.42 5.16
C ALA A 179 -18.41 13.16 6.05
N THR A 180 -18.52 13.84 7.21
CA THR A 180 -19.79 13.92 7.94
C THR A 180 -20.93 14.50 7.09
N SER A 181 -20.59 15.28 6.07
CA SER A 181 -21.53 15.78 5.05
C SER A 181 -21.81 14.76 3.93
N MET A 182 -21.17 13.58 3.96
CA MET A 182 -21.24 12.54 2.93
C MET A 182 -20.81 13.01 1.52
N LYS A 183 -19.95 14.00 1.46
CA LYS A 183 -19.39 14.49 0.19
C LYS A 183 -17.94 14.03 0.08
N PRO A 184 -17.58 13.28 -0.97
CA PRO A 184 -16.19 12.93 -1.22
C PRO A 184 -15.38 14.19 -1.51
N PRO A 185 -14.08 14.23 -1.13
CA PRO A 185 -13.20 15.28 -1.59
C PRO A 185 -13.16 15.28 -3.13
N PRO A 186 -13.13 16.46 -3.78
CA PRO A 186 -13.04 16.52 -5.22
C PRO A 186 -11.69 15.96 -5.68
N LEU A 187 -11.73 14.98 -6.59
CA LEU A 187 -10.52 14.51 -7.26
C LEU A 187 -10.23 15.45 -8.44
N ASP A 188 -9.04 16.03 -8.45
CA ASP A 188 -8.56 16.79 -9.61
C ASP A 188 -8.14 15.80 -10.72
N PRO A 189 -8.79 15.83 -11.89
CA PRO A 189 -8.40 14.96 -13.00
C PRO A 189 -6.96 15.17 -13.45
N SER A 190 -6.39 16.38 -13.34
CA SER A 190 -5.03 16.68 -13.71
C SER A 190 -4.02 15.93 -12.83
N TYR A 191 -4.35 15.66 -11.57
CA TYR A 191 -3.54 14.84 -10.68
C TYR A 191 -3.33 13.43 -11.25
N LEU A 192 -4.39 12.78 -11.74
CA LEU A 192 -4.30 11.43 -12.31
C LEU A 192 -3.49 11.41 -13.61
N ASP A 193 -3.59 12.46 -14.43
CA ASP A 193 -2.81 12.54 -15.67
C ASP A 193 -1.32 12.74 -15.38
N ASP A 194 -0.97 13.49 -14.37
CA ASP A 194 0.42 13.76 -13.97
C ASP A 194 1.13 12.55 -13.36
N ILE A 195 0.41 11.68 -12.64
CA ILE A 195 1.00 10.49 -12.02
C ILE A 195 0.93 9.23 -12.89
N ARG A 196 0.23 9.30 -14.01
CA ARG A 196 0.09 8.18 -14.95
C ARG A 196 1.45 7.74 -15.48
N GLY A 197 1.71 6.42 -15.47
CA GLY A 197 2.99 5.90 -15.90
C GLY A 197 2.90 4.57 -16.65
N ASP A 198 3.98 4.29 -17.39
CA ASP A 198 4.14 3.05 -18.17
C ASP A 198 5.16 2.09 -17.53
N TYR A 199 5.69 2.46 -16.38
CA TYR A 199 6.72 1.73 -15.67
C TYR A 199 6.36 1.54 -14.20
N CYS A 200 6.56 0.33 -13.68
CA CYS A 200 6.70 0.14 -12.22
C CYS A 200 7.89 0.96 -11.72
N VAL A 201 7.79 1.45 -10.50
CA VAL A 201 8.91 2.14 -9.85
C VAL A 201 9.32 1.38 -8.59
N ILE A 202 10.59 1.03 -8.48
CA ILE A 202 11.22 0.56 -7.25
C ILE A 202 12.11 1.68 -6.75
N GLY A 203 11.68 2.33 -5.67
CA GLY A 203 12.28 3.55 -5.13
C GLY A 203 13.67 3.34 -4.56
N PRO A 204 14.45 4.42 -4.37
CA PRO A 204 15.81 4.32 -3.89
C PRO A 204 15.86 3.70 -2.48
N ASN A 205 16.86 2.85 -2.25
CA ASN A 205 17.03 2.09 -1.02
C ASN A 205 15.88 1.13 -0.69
N ALA A 206 14.98 0.83 -1.61
CA ALA A 206 13.94 -0.17 -1.41
C ALA A 206 14.48 -1.59 -1.59
N ALA A 207 13.92 -2.54 -0.85
CA ALA A 207 14.21 -3.97 -0.99
C ALA A 207 12.92 -4.73 -1.36
N VAL A 208 12.99 -5.49 -2.46
CA VAL A 208 11.89 -6.28 -3.00
C VAL A 208 12.37 -7.71 -3.19
N GLU A 209 11.81 -8.65 -2.43
CA GLU A 209 12.38 -9.98 -2.29
C GLU A 209 11.33 -11.08 -2.39
N MET A 210 11.63 -12.12 -3.17
CA MET A 210 10.82 -13.33 -3.29
C MET A 210 9.33 -13.08 -3.57
N CYS A 211 9.00 -11.96 -4.19
CA CYS A 211 7.63 -11.62 -4.55
C CYS A 211 7.19 -12.45 -5.76
N SER A 212 6.00 -13.03 -5.68
CA SER A 212 5.46 -13.84 -6.79
C SER A 212 5.09 -12.99 -8.00
N LEU A 213 4.43 -11.86 -7.74
CA LEU A 213 4.02 -10.88 -8.75
C LEU A 213 4.01 -9.47 -8.15
N ILE A 214 4.58 -8.54 -8.90
CA ILE A 214 4.39 -7.10 -8.72
C ILE A 214 3.97 -6.55 -10.08
N ASP A 215 2.75 -6.03 -10.18
CA ASP A 215 2.20 -5.53 -11.44
C ASP A 215 1.68 -4.12 -11.26
N SER A 216 2.07 -3.21 -12.18
CA SER A 216 1.54 -1.84 -12.20
C SER A 216 1.62 -1.16 -10.82
N THR A 217 2.79 -1.22 -10.18
CA THR A 217 2.99 -0.87 -8.78
C THR A 217 4.13 0.12 -8.58
N VAL A 218 3.95 1.04 -7.65
CA VAL A 218 5.02 1.91 -7.15
C VAL A 218 5.41 1.46 -5.74
N ILE A 219 6.68 1.08 -5.58
CA ILE A 219 7.31 0.81 -4.28
C ILE A 219 8.15 2.02 -3.91
N GLY A 220 7.79 2.71 -2.84
CA GLY A 220 8.42 3.94 -2.39
C GLY A 220 9.85 3.76 -1.83
N PRO A 221 10.56 4.87 -1.61
CA PRO A 221 11.92 4.84 -1.05
C PRO A 221 11.98 4.13 0.31
N PHE A 222 13.02 3.33 0.55
CA PHE A 222 13.22 2.60 1.82
C PHE A 222 12.12 1.58 2.18
N ALA A 223 11.19 1.27 1.28
CA ALA A 223 10.20 0.21 1.50
C ALA A 223 10.86 -1.17 1.52
N HIS A 224 10.35 -2.05 2.35
CA HIS A 224 10.77 -3.45 2.39
C HIS A 224 9.58 -4.36 2.09
N VAL A 225 9.64 -5.05 0.95
CA VAL A 225 8.56 -5.91 0.44
C VAL A 225 9.07 -7.34 0.25
N VAL A 226 8.51 -8.27 0.98
CA VAL A 226 8.96 -9.68 0.99
C VAL A 226 7.80 -10.63 0.74
N SER A 227 8.02 -11.63 -0.12
CA SER A 227 7.10 -12.77 -0.36
C SER A 227 5.66 -12.36 -0.61
N SER A 228 5.44 -11.28 -1.35
CA SER A 228 4.14 -10.64 -1.51
C SER A 228 3.64 -10.69 -2.95
N HIS A 229 2.33 -10.44 -3.10
CA HIS A 229 1.63 -10.27 -4.37
C HIS A 229 0.99 -8.89 -4.37
N ILE A 230 1.39 -8.01 -5.32
CA ILE A 230 0.94 -6.61 -5.35
C ILE A 230 0.56 -6.24 -6.78
N VAL A 231 -0.68 -5.78 -6.97
CA VAL A 231 -1.23 -5.41 -8.28
C VAL A 231 -1.90 -4.05 -8.21
N ASN A 232 -1.63 -3.20 -9.20
CA ASN A 232 -2.21 -1.87 -9.37
C ASN A 232 -2.27 -1.08 -8.04
N SER A 233 -1.13 -0.93 -7.39
CA SER A 233 -1.08 -0.41 -6.01
C SER A 233 0.12 0.50 -5.78
N SER A 234 0.05 1.33 -4.76
CA SER A 234 1.17 2.15 -4.29
C SER A 234 1.54 1.80 -2.85
N VAL A 235 2.82 1.55 -2.62
CA VAL A 235 3.41 1.33 -1.29
C VAL A 235 4.30 2.52 -0.98
N LEU A 236 3.75 3.54 -0.31
CA LEU A 236 4.47 4.75 0.03
C LEU A 236 5.40 4.50 1.21
N SER A 237 6.56 5.09 1.17
CA SER A 237 7.57 4.88 2.20
C SER A 237 8.58 6.02 2.20
N SER A 238 9.28 6.21 3.29
CA SER A 238 10.36 7.19 3.42
C SER A 238 11.43 6.71 4.39
N HIS A 239 12.55 7.39 4.43
CA HIS A 239 13.64 7.08 5.36
C HIS A 239 13.20 7.10 6.83
N CYS A 240 12.38 8.10 7.20
CA CYS A 240 11.92 8.24 8.59
C CYS A 240 10.72 7.32 8.92
N ASN A 241 9.95 6.97 7.91
CA ASN A 241 8.72 6.17 8.05
C ASN A 241 8.73 5.03 7.00
N PRO A 242 9.61 4.02 7.17
CA PRO A 242 9.72 2.92 6.23
C PRO A 242 8.50 2.00 6.32
N THR A 243 7.90 1.72 5.17
CA THR A 243 6.78 0.79 5.04
C THR A 243 7.30 -0.62 4.84
N LYS A 244 6.68 -1.59 5.53
CA LYS A 244 7.02 -3.01 5.46
C LYS A 244 5.83 -3.82 5.00
N VAL A 245 6.05 -4.68 4.00
CA VAL A 245 5.06 -5.62 3.48
C VAL A 245 5.66 -7.02 3.51
N THR A 246 5.06 -7.95 4.22
CA THR A 246 5.54 -9.32 4.32
C THR A 246 4.40 -10.32 4.14
N SER A 247 4.50 -11.17 3.12
CA SER A 247 3.47 -12.18 2.81
C SER A 247 2.08 -11.55 2.64
N GLY A 248 2.01 -10.41 1.97
CA GLY A 248 0.78 -9.65 1.73
C GLY A 248 0.21 -9.89 0.34
N ASP A 249 -1.13 -9.81 0.24
CA ASP A 249 -1.87 -9.75 -1.03
C ASP A 249 -2.57 -8.39 -1.13
N ILE A 250 -2.10 -7.53 -2.05
CA ILE A 250 -2.51 -6.12 -2.15
C ILE A 250 -2.94 -5.83 -3.58
N ILE A 251 -4.21 -5.45 -3.75
CA ILE A 251 -4.80 -5.21 -5.08
C ILE A 251 -5.57 -3.88 -5.06
N ASP A 252 -5.35 -3.04 -6.09
CA ASP A 252 -6.08 -1.77 -6.27
C ASP A 252 -6.05 -0.89 -5.02
N SER A 253 -4.94 -0.85 -4.32
CA SER A 253 -4.85 -0.28 -2.97
C SER A 253 -3.64 0.63 -2.78
N ILE A 254 -3.72 1.46 -1.76
CA ILE A 254 -2.63 2.38 -1.39
C ILE A 254 -2.27 2.16 0.08
N LEU A 255 -0.99 1.93 0.35
CA LEU A 255 -0.42 1.88 1.68
C LEU A 255 0.43 3.14 1.88
N GLN A 256 0.08 3.96 2.85
CA GLN A 256 0.82 5.18 3.18
C GLN A 256 1.99 4.88 4.13
N TRP A 257 2.81 5.88 4.39
CA TRP A 257 4.09 5.82 5.07
C TRP A 257 4.06 5.15 6.45
N GLY A 258 5.04 4.31 6.71
CA GLY A 258 5.16 3.62 8.00
C GLY A 258 4.14 2.51 8.23
N THR A 259 3.36 2.14 7.21
CA THR A 259 2.45 0.99 7.27
C THR A 259 3.23 -0.30 7.46
N VAL A 260 2.72 -1.16 8.35
CA VAL A 260 3.20 -2.55 8.52
C VAL A 260 2.09 -3.50 8.08
N PHE A 261 2.34 -4.22 7.00
CA PHE A 261 1.37 -5.14 6.39
C PHE A 261 1.97 -6.54 6.33
N GLU A 262 1.45 -7.48 7.10
CA GLU A 262 2.14 -8.77 7.28
C GLU A 262 1.23 -9.99 7.49
N SER A 263 1.87 -11.15 7.51
CA SER A 263 1.29 -12.41 7.99
C SER A 263 0.05 -12.86 7.22
N GLY A 264 0.10 -12.84 5.88
CA GLY A 264 -0.98 -13.34 5.02
C GLY A 264 -2.19 -12.42 4.93
N SER A 265 -2.05 -11.16 5.32
CA SER A 265 -3.13 -10.18 5.22
C SER A 265 -3.48 -9.87 3.77
N ASN A 266 -4.76 -9.52 3.54
CA ASN A 266 -5.30 -9.19 2.21
C ASN A 266 -5.90 -7.79 2.22
N CYS A 267 -5.59 -7.00 1.21
CA CYS A 267 -6.09 -5.64 1.03
C CYS A 267 -6.56 -5.44 -0.41
N ALA A 268 -7.80 -5.03 -0.60
CA ALA A 268 -8.33 -4.74 -1.92
C ALA A 268 -9.16 -3.45 -1.93
N GLN A 269 -8.97 -2.63 -2.99
CA GLN A 269 -9.71 -1.39 -3.22
C GLN A 269 -9.74 -0.50 -1.96
N SER A 270 -8.61 -0.35 -1.28
CA SER A 270 -8.55 0.27 0.05
C SER A 270 -7.38 1.23 0.20
N LEU A 271 -7.53 2.16 1.13
CA LEU A 271 -6.46 3.05 1.57
C LEU A 271 -6.10 2.74 3.02
N LEU A 272 -4.85 2.36 3.27
CA LEU A 272 -4.27 2.27 4.60
C LEU A 272 -3.44 3.52 4.85
N CYS A 273 -3.92 4.38 5.73
CA CYS A 273 -3.23 5.61 6.08
C CYS A 273 -1.97 5.34 6.91
N GLU A 274 -1.25 6.41 7.25
CA GLU A 274 0.06 6.35 7.88
C GLU A 274 0.07 5.53 9.18
N HIS A 275 1.13 4.75 9.37
CA HIS A 275 1.35 3.94 10.57
C HIS A 275 0.25 2.93 10.89
N THR A 276 -0.58 2.56 9.91
CA THR A 276 -1.50 1.44 10.10
C THR A 276 -0.74 0.12 10.21
N THR A 277 -1.28 -0.81 10.97
CA THR A 277 -0.74 -2.17 11.10
C THR A 277 -1.79 -3.20 10.75
N THR A 278 -1.43 -4.18 9.90
CA THR A 278 -2.31 -5.32 9.58
C THR A 278 -1.54 -6.61 9.74
N SER A 279 -2.14 -7.59 10.38
CA SER A 279 -1.47 -8.86 10.64
C SER A 279 -2.44 -10.04 10.77
N CYS A 280 -1.88 -11.24 10.80
CA CYS A 280 -2.60 -12.46 11.13
C CYS A 280 -3.81 -12.74 10.22
N ASN A 281 -3.62 -12.69 8.90
CA ASN A 281 -4.65 -12.90 7.89
C ASN A 281 -5.82 -11.90 7.96
N ALA A 282 -5.56 -10.66 8.34
CA ALA A 282 -6.56 -9.60 8.28
C ALA A 282 -7.06 -9.40 6.85
N LYS A 283 -8.35 -9.09 6.69
CA LYS A 283 -8.98 -8.78 5.41
C LYS A 283 -9.51 -7.37 5.42
N ILE A 284 -9.08 -6.56 4.47
CA ILE A 284 -9.51 -5.18 4.31
C ILE A 284 -9.98 -4.99 2.87
N VAL A 285 -11.26 -4.69 2.70
CA VAL A 285 -11.85 -4.52 1.36
C VAL A 285 -12.70 -3.26 1.34
N ASN A 286 -12.59 -2.48 0.25
CA ASN A 286 -13.42 -1.28 0.07
C ASN A 286 -13.40 -0.34 1.28
N SER A 287 -12.26 -0.17 1.92
CA SER A 287 -12.18 0.51 3.21
C SER A 287 -11.05 1.54 3.27
N ILE A 288 -11.26 2.57 4.07
CA ILE A 288 -10.20 3.51 4.46
C ILE A 288 -9.90 3.28 5.94
N ILE A 289 -8.65 2.92 6.21
CA ILE A 289 -8.14 2.71 7.57
C ILE A 289 -7.28 3.91 7.96
N ALA A 290 -7.75 4.69 8.90
CA ALA A 290 -7.11 5.93 9.33
C ALA A 290 -5.80 5.71 10.10
N PRO A 291 -4.98 6.75 10.27
CA PRO A 291 -3.66 6.64 10.88
C PRO A 291 -3.64 5.97 12.24
N ASN A 292 -2.55 5.24 12.52
CA ASN A 292 -2.30 4.57 13.81
C ASN A 292 -3.39 3.55 14.22
N THR A 293 -4.10 2.97 13.25
CA THR A 293 -5.11 1.94 13.48
C THR A 293 -4.52 0.56 13.18
N GLY A 294 -4.80 -0.40 14.07
CA GLY A 294 -4.33 -1.78 13.93
C GLY A 294 -5.47 -2.77 13.66
N VAL A 295 -5.34 -3.59 12.59
CA VAL A 295 -6.26 -4.67 12.26
C VAL A 295 -5.53 -6.00 12.33
N SER A 296 -5.87 -6.83 13.32
CA SER A 296 -5.26 -8.16 13.50
C SER A 296 -6.30 -9.26 13.46
N SER A 297 -6.16 -10.20 12.52
CA SER A 297 -7.11 -11.31 12.31
C SER A 297 -8.58 -10.89 12.13
N GLY A 298 -8.85 -9.65 11.76
CA GLY A 298 -10.19 -9.12 11.58
C GLY A 298 -10.58 -8.99 10.11
N GLU A 299 -11.88 -8.83 9.87
CA GLU A 299 -12.42 -8.48 8.55
C GLU A 299 -13.05 -7.09 8.60
N CYS A 300 -12.57 -6.19 7.75
CA CYS A 300 -13.09 -4.84 7.58
C CYS A 300 -13.55 -4.67 6.13
N ASN A 301 -14.82 -4.37 5.92
CA ASN A 301 -15.40 -4.23 4.60
C ASN A 301 -16.28 -2.99 4.49
N SER A 302 -16.19 -2.28 3.37
CA SER A 302 -17.01 -1.10 3.05
C SER A 302 -17.11 -0.08 4.18
N SER A 303 -15.96 0.18 4.84
CA SER A 303 -15.93 0.95 6.08
C SER A 303 -14.88 2.07 6.07
N LEU A 304 -15.25 3.19 6.68
CA LEU A 304 -14.30 4.21 7.12
C LEU A 304 -13.99 3.95 8.60
N VAL A 305 -12.75 3.64 8.91
CA VAL A 305 -12.27 3.32 10.26
C VAL A 305 -11.35 4.44 10.72
N GLY A 306 -11.77 5.22 11.70
CA GLY A 306 -11.07 6.38 12.20
C GLY A 306 -9.73 6.04 12.89
N PRO A 307 -8.96 7.06 13.31
CA PRO A 307 -7.63 6.86 13.86
C PRO A 307 -7.65 6.22 15.25
N PHE A 308 -6.53 5.57 15.60
CA PHE A 308 -6.29 4.98 16.93
C PHE A 308 -7.31 3.92 17.33
N ILE A 309 -7.67 3.03 16.39
CA ILE A 309 -8.56 1.89 16.69
C ILE A 309 -7.75 0.61 16.83
N GLY A 310 -8.03 -0.15 17.89
CA GLY A 310 -7.61 -1.53 18.04
C GLY A 310 -8.69 -2.48 17.51
N PHE A 311 -8.38 -3.23 16.47
CA PHE A 311 -9.28 -4.19 15.84
C PHE A 311 -8.73 -5.59 16.12
N HIS A 312 -9.35 -6.34 17.05
CA HIS A 312 -8.79 -7.59 17.55
C HIS A 312 -9.45 -8.83 16.94
N HIS A 313 -8.80 -9.92 17.14
CA HIS A 313 -9.00 -11.31 16.68
C HIS A 313 -10.42 -11.69 16.25
N ASN A 314 -10.53 -12.14 14.98
CA ASN A 314 -11.77 -12.72 14.41
C ASN A 314 -13.01 -11.84 14.55
N SER A 315 -12.84 -10.54 14.63
CA SER A 315 -13.94 -9.59 14.64
C SER A 315 -14.28 -9.14 13.22
N VAL A 316 -15.52 -8.68 13.04
CA VAL A 316 -16.05 -8.23 11.74
C VAL A 316 -16.60 -6.83 11.88
N LEU A 317 -16.21 -5.95 10.96
CA LEU A 317 -16.75 -4.60 10.81
C LEU A 317 -17.14 -4.38 9.34
N ILE A 318 -18.43 -4.20 9.09
CA ILE A 318 -18.96 -4.01 7.73
C ILE A 318 -19.83 -2.76 7.70
N SER A 319 -19.71 -1.97 6.62
CA SER A 319 -20.57 -0.81 6.35
C SER A 319 -20.60 0.22 7.48
N ALA A 320 -19.46 0.48 8.10
CA ALA A 320 -19.35 1.43 9.20
C ALA A 320 -18.68 2.73 8.76
N LEU A 321 -19.18 3.86 9.28
CA LEU A 321 -18.56 5.17 9.15
C LEU A 321 -18.13 5.67 10.52
N TRP A 322 -16.92 5.33 10.94
CA TRP A 322 -16.36 5.65 12.25
C TRP A 322 -15.33 6.79 12.16
N PHE A 323 -15.81 8.00 12.00
CA PHE A 323 -14.97 9.16 11.72
C PHE A 323 -13.96 9.50 12.81
N TYR A 324 -14.32 9.44 14.09
CA TYR A 324 -13.49 9.96 15.17
C TYR A 324 -12.58 8.93 15.82
N GLY A 325 -12.76 7.66 15.52
CA GLY A 325 -11.91 6.58 15.98
C GLY A 325 -11.75 6.46 17.50
N LYS A 326 -10.50 6.30 17.95
CA LYS A 326 -10.07 6.17 19.36
C LYS A 326 -10.76 5.06 20.13
N GLY A 327 -11.11 3.99 19.45
CA GLY A 327 -11.92 2.93 20.00
C GLY A 327 -11.29 1.55 19.94
N ASN A 328 -12.09 0.54 20.26
CA ASN A 328 -11.61 -0.83 20.31
C ASN A 328 -12.72 -1.80 19.89
N ILE A 329 -12.37 -2.79 19.07
CA ILE A 329 -13.25 -3.88 18.68
C ILE A 329 -12.73 -5.17 19.31
N GLY A 330 -13.49 -5.72 20.27
CA GLY A 330 -13.09 -6.91 21.01
C GLY A 330 -13.15 -8.19 20.19
N TYR A 331 -12.48 -9.24 20.66
CA TYR A 331 -12.47 -10.57 20.04
C TYR A 331 -13.88 -11.05 19.66
N GLY A 332 -14.05 -11.49 18.43
CA GLY A 332 -15.29 -12.08 17.95
C GLY A 332 -16.49 -11.13 17.90
N ALA A 333 -16.27 -9.82 18.05
CA ALA A 333 -17.33 -8.84 17.86
C ALA A 333 -17.79 -8.85 16.40
N ASN A 334 -19.11 -8.88 16.19
CA ASN A 334 -19.75 -8.92 14.90
C ASN A 334 -20.55 -7.63 14.69
N ILE A 335 -19.95 -6.70 13.92
CA ILE A 335 -20.54 -5.39 13.69
C ILE A 335 -20.96 -5.32 12.21
N GLY A 336 -22.25 -5.49 11.96
CA GLY A 336 -22.84 -5.29 10.64
C GLY A 336 -23.10 -6.52 9.80
N SER A 337 -22.85 -7.72 10.24
CA SER A 337 -23.26 -8.90 9.50
C SER A 337 -24.74 -9.19 9.72
N ASN A 338 -25.61 -8.34 9.20
CA ASN A 338 -27.05 -8.50 9.37
C ASN A 338 -27.74 -8.70 8.03
N HIS A 339 -27.45 -9.80 7.36
CA HIS A 339 -28.12 -10.18 6.12
C HIS A 339 -29.58 -10.55 6.39
N THR A 340 -30.43 -9.55 6.52
CA THR A 340 -31.87 -9.76 6.65
C THR A 340 -32.56 -9.99 5.30
N GLY A 341 -31.81 -9.85 4.19
CA GLY A 341 -32.30 -10.09 2.81
C GLY A 341 -33.35 -9.11 2.31
N ARG A 342 -33.63 -8.02 3.01
CA ARG A 342 -34.75 -7.11 2.67
C ARG A 342 -34.37 -5.70 2.26
N LEU A 343 -33.21 -5.21 2.66
CA LEU A 343 -32.71 -3.87 2.27
C LEU A 343 -31.19 -3.90 2.19
N PRO A 344 -30.59 -3.03 1.38
CA PRO A 344 -29.16 -2.76 1.47
C PRO A 344 -28.80 -2.47 2.91
N ASP A 345 -27.67 -3.01 3.36
CA ASP A 345 -27.23 -2.79 4.72
C ASP A 345 -27.12 -1.31 5.00
N GLN A 346 -27.76 -0.90 6.08
CA GLN A 346 -27.78 0.50 6.50
C GLN A 346 -26.54 0.78 7.35
N GLU A 347 -26.18 2.05 7.46
CA GLU A 347 -24.93 2.45 8.09
C GLU A 347 -24.86 2.09 9.57
N CYS A 348 -23.64 1.78 10.02
CA CYS A 348 -23.23 1.88 11.41
C CYS A 348 -22.40 3.14 11.61
N LEU A 349 -22.82 3.98 12.53
CA LEU A 349 -22.17 5.25 12.84
C LEU A 349 -21.66 5.20 14.30
N PRO A 350 -20.48 4.62 14.56
CA PRO A 350 -19.91 4.60 15.91
C PRO A 350 -19.50 6.00 16.38
N GLY A 351 -19.61 6.24 17.68
CA GLY A 351 -19.12 7.45 18.33
C GLY A 351 -17.60 7.39 18.58
N GLU A 352 -17.01 8.54 18.88
CA GLU A 352 -15.62 8.60 19.31
C GLU A 352 -15.38 7.73 20.54
N GLY A 353 -14.26 7.01 20.58
CA GLY A 353 -13.83 6.24 21.75
C GLY A 353 -14.72 5.04 22.12
N MET A 354 -15.54 4.56 21.20
CA MET A 354 -16.40 3.41 21.50
C MET A 354 -15.62 2.14 21.71
N PHE A 355 -16.11 1.32 22.64
CA PHE A 355 -15.65 -0.04 22.85
C PHE A 355 -16.75 -1.05 22.49
N PHE A 356 -16.47 -1.91 21.52
CA PHE A 356 -17.32 -3.05 21.18
C PHE A 356 -16.84 -4.28 21.96
N GLY A 357 -17.65 -4.74 22.91
CA GLY A 357 -17.32 -5.87 23.79
C GLY A 357 -17.14 -7.18 23.03
N LEU A 358 -16.42 -8.12 23.65
CA LEU A 358 -16.11 -9.42 23.07
C LEU A 358 -17.40 -10.17 22.69
N GLY A 359 -17.46 -10.69 21.48
CA GLY A 359 -18.59 -11.49 21.01
C GLY A 359 -19.93 -10.75 20.96
N CYS A 360 -19.94 -9.41 20.98
CA CYS A 360 -21.18 -8.66 20.77
C CYS A 360 -21.65 -8.74 19.32
N ASN A 361 -22.96 -8.62 19.10
CA ASN A 361 -23.58 -8.56 17.78
C ASN A 361 -24.33 -7.24 17.62
N ILE A 362 -23.94 -6.45 16.63
CA ILE A 362 -24.58 -5.16 16.37
C ILE A 362 -25.49 -5.30 15.14
N LYS A 363 -26.77 -5.02 15.33
CA LYS A 363 -27.77 -5.01 14.25
C LYS A 363 -27.97 -3.61 13.72
N TYR A 364 -28.03 -3.50 12.38
CA TYR A 364 -28.18 -2.23 11.69
C TYR A 364 -29.64 -1.82 11.47
N PRO A 365 -29.92 -0.50 11.34
CA PRO A 365 -29.01 0.63 11.50
C PRO A 365 -28.63 0.88 12.97
N CYS A 366 -27.41 1.38 13.18
CA CYS A 366 -26.92 1.71 14.51
C CYS A 366 -26.23 3.07 14.49
N ASN A 367 -26.77 4.07 15.19
CA ASN A 367 -26.19 5.41 15.24
C ASN A 367 -25.83 5.78 16.68
N MET A 368 -24.54 5.95 16.92
CA MET A 368 -23.97 6.31 18.22
C MET A 368 -23.07 7.55 18.17
N LEU A 369 -23.18 8.38 17.11
CA LEU A 369 -22.35 9.59 16.95
C LEU A 369 -22.44 10.53 18.16
N LYS A 370 -23.59 10.59 18.83
CA LYS A 370 -23.81 11.41 20.04
C LYS A 370 -23.55 10.66 21.36
N ALA A 371 -22.99 9.47 21.29
CA ALA A 371 -22.65 8.65 22.44
C ALA A 371 -21.14 8.34 22.51
N PRO A 372 -20.27 9.35 22.48
CA PRO A 372 -18.82 9.13 22.54
C PRO A 372 -18.44 8.43 23.84
N TYR A 373 -17.33 7.68 23.80
CA TYR A 373 -16.75 6.93 24.91
C TYR A 373 -17.73 5.98 25.59
N SER A 374 -18.68 5.44 24.81
CA SER A 374 -19.62 4.44 25.28
C SER A 374 -19.08 3.02 25.07
N LEU A 375 -19.53 2.10 25.92
CA LEU A 375 -19.10 0.72 25.93
C LEU A 375 -20.30 -0.19 25.69
N ILE A 376 -20.15 -1.09 24.71
CA ILE A 376 -21.09 -2.19 24.50
C ILE A 376 -20.57 -3.42 25.26
N ALA A 377 -21.39 -3.97 26.14
CA ALA A 377 -20.98 -5.11 26.96
C ALA A 377 -20.75 -6.37 26.12
N SER A 378 -19.91 -7.27 26.63
CA SER A 378 -19.58 -8.53 25.98
C SER A 378 -20.77 -9.44 25.79
N GLY A 379 -20.85 -10.15 24.67
CA GLY A 379 -21.81 -11.20 24.39
C GLY A 379 -23.27 -10.74 24.21
N ILE A 380 -23.51 -9.44 24.07
CA ILE A 380 -24.87 -8.94 23.85
C ILE A 380 -25.18 -8.82 22.35
N THR A 381 -26.47 -8.90 22.01
CA THR A 381 -27.00 -8.51 20.70
C THR A 381 -27.71 -7.17 20.83
N LEU A 382 -27.17 -6.16 20.18
CA LEU A 382 -27.74 -4.83 20.09
C LEU A 382 -28.65 -4.75 18.89
N LEU A 383 -29.95 -4.45 19.15
CA LEU A 383 -30.92 -4.24 18.08
C LEU A 383 -30.76 -2.86 17.45
N PRO A 384 -31.30 -2.64 16.24
CA PRO A 384 -31.25 -1.35 15.56
C PRO A 384 -31.70 -0.21 16.45
N GLN A 385 -30.84 0.78 16.67
CA GLN A 385 -31.15 1.91 17.56
C GLN A 385 -30.21 3.10 17.37
N LYS A 386 -30.66 4.23 17.92
CA LYS A 386 -29.86 5.45 18.09
C LYS A 386 -29.58 5.68 19.55
N VAL A 387 -28.32 5.86 19.92
CA VAL A 387 -27.90 6.17 21.29
C VAL A 387 -27.32 7.58 21.29
N GLU A 388 -27.82 8.44 22.22
CA GLU A 388 -27.41 9.85 22.30
C GLU A 388 -26.85 10.23 23.68
N MET A 389 -26.51 9.25 24.50
CA MET A 389 -25.94 9.49 25.82
C MET A 389 -24.44 9.14 25.85
N PRO A 390 -23.56 10.13 26.01
CA PRO A 390 -22.13 9.88 26.12
C PRO A 390 -21.76 9.10 27.37
N PHE A 391 -20.60 8.42 27.36
CA PHE A 391 -20.08 7.63 28.49
C PHE A 391 -21.04 6.55 29.00
N SER A 392 -21.82 5.93 28.12
CA SER A 392 -22.82 4.95 28.46
C SER A 392 -22.28 3.53 28.47
N LEU A 393 -22.76 2.70 29.41
CA LEU A 393 -22.64 1.25 29.31
C LEU A 393 -23.93 0.69 28.71
N ILE A 394 -23.82 0.06 27.55
CA ILE A 394 -24.94 -0.59 26.86
C ILE A 394 -24.87 -2.08 27.16
N ASN A 395 -25.88 -2.60 27.85
CA ASN A 395 -25.95 -3.98 28.34
C ASN A 395 -27.34 -4.58 28.12
N LYS A 396 -27.52 -5.88 28.39
CA LYS A 396 -28.83 -6.53 28.40
C LYS A 396 -29.73 -5.85 29.43
N PRO A 397 -31.01 -5.58 29.08
CA PRO A 397 -31.95 -5.14 30.09
C PRO A 397 -32.11 -6.24 31.14
N SER A 398 -32.00 -5.88 32.41
CA SER A 398 -32.51 -6.72 33.52
C SER A 398 -34.02 -6.51 33.65
N VAL A 399 -34.68 -7.37 34.36
CA VAL A 399 -36.17 -7.33 34.53
C VAL A 399 -36.64 -5.96 35.05
N ASN A 400 -35.73 -5.16 35.64
CA ASN A 400 -36.06 -3.89 36.30
C ASN A 400 -35.24 -2.69 35.80
N ASP A 401 -34.28 -2.86 34.84
CA ASP A 401 -33.38 -1.80 34.45
C ASP A 401 -33.44 -1.50 32.96
N SER A 402 -33.17 -0.24 32.58
CA SER A 402 -32.98 0.11 31.20
C SER A 402 -31.69 -0.51 30.64
N SER A 403 -31.66 -0.77 29.35
CA SER A 403 -30.47 -1.34 28.66
C SER A 403 -29.29 -0.37 28.57
N VAL A 404 -29.42 0.86 29.01
CA VAL A 404 -28.39 1.91 28.94
C VAL A 404 -28.17 2.49 30.36
N SER A 405 -26.91 2.44 30.80
CA SER A 405 -26.50 3.12 32.03
C SER A 405 -25.71 4.38 31.67
N PRO A 406 -26.09 5.55 32.19
CA PRO A 406 -25.44 6.81 31.85
C PRO A 406 -24.16 7.08 32.64
N ALA A 407 -23.70 6.15 33.46
CA ALA A 407 -22.47 6.34 34.24
C ALA A 407 -21.58 5.11 34.19
N TYR A 408 -20.32 5.33 33.89
CA TYR A 408 -19.26 4.37 34.12
C TYR A 408 -18.90 4.39 35.60
N LYS A 409 -19.03 3.27 36.28
CA LYS A 409 -18.50 3.10 37.63
C LYS A 409 -17.20 2.33 37.60
#